data_771d7e657073823cf40cd77af5a5a62d
#
_entry.id   771d7e657073823cf40cd77af5a5a62d
#
_cell.length_a   1.000
_cell.length_b   1.000
_cell.length_c   1.000
_cell.angle_alpha   90.00
_cell.angle_beta   90.00
_cell.angle_gamma   90.00
#
_symmetry.space_group_name_H-M   'P 1'
#
loop_
_entity.id
_entity.type
_entity.pdbx_description
1 polymer ?
#
loop_
_entity_poly.entity_id
_entity_poly.type
_entity_poly.pdbx_seq_one_letter_code
_entity_poly.pdbx_strand_id
1 'polypeptide(L)'
;MTEYEAIFRRKSIRSYSSEKLEQVDQIVPWFYEVPMKFCQMEFEPIVVVNEKHMAEKKIFRGMVSKVAHVGAPYYIIFRCEKKKDYLIQTGYMVERVVLKLTASGAATCWIGALFHTNTIDEMYENQRHLENAILVAVGKPLSPLALFRNDNRINAKRKIPEEICLTPVPDWFQPLLEAARVAPSSMNSQPWRFFAGRDSVDVYLREETRPILGAKLKHLNQIDIGIALAHIDIAAEANHISIEMLKKEEPAQILGHSYIMTIKRS
;
A
#
# COMPACT_ATOMS: atom_id res chain seq x y z
N MET A 1 -19.44 -2.51 -2.92
CA MET A 1 -18.74 -3.68 -2.34
C MET A 1 -18.07 -3.28 -1.04
N THR A 2 -17.69 -4.24 -0.20
CA THR A 2 -16.90 -3.98 1.02
C THR A 2 -15.42 -3.78 0.70
N GLU A 3 -14.64 -3.22 1.65
CA GLU A 3 -13.18 -3.13 1.52
C GLU A 3 -12.53 -4.52 1.44
N TYR A 4 -13.08 -5.52 2.15
CA TYR A 4 -12.62 -6.90 2.09
C TYR A 4 -12.80 -7.51 0.68
N GLU A 5 -13.94 -7.30 0.04
CA GLU A 5 -14.15 -7.73 -1.34
C GLU A 5 -13.21 -6.98 -2.32
N ALA A 6 -12.92 -5.71 -2.06
CA ALA A 6 -12.00 -4.90 -2.87
C ALA A 6 -10.58 -5.46 -2.85
N ILE A 7 -10.11 -6.07 -1.74
CA ILE A 7 -8.81 -6.75 -1.64
C ILE A 7 -8.58 -7.72 -2.82
N PHE A 8 -9.57 -8.55 -3.11
CA PHE A 8 -9.45 -9.61 -4.12
C PHE A 8 -9.71 -9.10 -5.54
N ARG A 9 -10.40 -7.99 -5.70
CA ARG A 9 -10.84 -7.46 -6.99
C ARG A 9 -9.97 -6.31 -7.52
N ARG A 10 -9.33 -5.54 -6.64
CA ARG A 10 -8.51 -4.39 -6.99
C ARG A 10 -7.35 -4.76 -7.93
N LYS A 11 -7.09 -3.92 -8.91
CA LYS A 11 -5.86 -3.93 -9.71
C LYS A 11 -5.32 -2.52 -9.89
N SER A 12 -4.05 -2.37 -10.24
CA SER A 12 -3.47 -1.07 -10.62
C SER A 12 -4.01 -0.63 -11.96
N ILE A 13 -4.73 0.49 -11.98
CA ILE A 13 -5.30 1.12 -13.18
C ILE A 13 -4.40 2.28 -13.60
N ARG A 14 -4.05 2.34 -14.87
CA ARG A 14 -3.16 3.36 -15.45
C ARG A 14 -3.82 4.20 -16.55
N SER A 15 -5.10 3.94 -16.83
CA SER A 15 -5.89 4.67 -17.79
C SER A 15 -7.23 5.04 -17.18
N TYR A 16 -7.57 6.31 -17.22
CA TYR A 16 -8.71 6.88 -16.52
C TYR A 16 -9.65 7.58 -17.49
N SER A 17 -10.93 7.67 -17.13
CA SER A 17 -11.92 8.54 -17.75
C SER A 17 -11.61 10.01 -17.40
N SER A 18 -12.04 10.92 -18.27
CA SER A 18 -11.99 12.36 -18.01
C SER A 18 -13.10 12.86 -17.06
N GLU A 19 -14.00 11.97 -16.66
CA GLU A 19 -15.09 12.32 -15.75
C GLU A 19 -14.58 12.65 -14.36
N LYS A 20 -15.28 13.60 -13.69
CA LYS A 20 -14.98 13.97 -12.31
C LYS A 20 -15.22 12.79 -11.37
N LEU A 21 -14.32 12.60 -10.42
CA LEU A 21 -14.48 11.65 -9.32
C LEU A 21 -15.41 12.26 -8.26
N GLU A 22 -16.50 11.58 -7.93
CA GLU A 22 -17.50 12.06 -6.97
C GLU A 22 -16.97 12.10 -5.54
N GLN A 23 -16.07 11.16 -5.20
CA GLN A 23 -15.52 10.99 -3.86
C GLN A 23 -14.31 11.88 -3.55
N VAL A 24 -13.92 12.78 -4.44
CA VAL A 24 -12.67 13.56 -4.30
C VAL A 24 -12.57 14.29 -2.98
N ASP A 25 -13.65 14.90 -2.51
CA ASP A 25 -13.70 15.67 -1.28
C ASP A 25 -13.70 14.78 -0.01
N GLN A 26 -13.96 13.49 -0.16
CA GLN A 26 -13.96 12.50 0.93
C GLN A 26 -12.57 11.89 1.18
N ILE A 27 -11.65 12.01 0.22
CA ILE A 27 -10.34 11.32 0.29
C ILE A 27 -9.54 11.77 1.52
N VAL A 28 -9.42 13.07 1.75
CA VAL A 28 -8.67 13.61 2.88
C VAL A 28 -9.32 13.22 4.22
N PRO A 29 -10.63 13.41 4.46
CA PRO A 29 -11.31 12.91 5.65
C PRO A 29 -11.06 11.43 5.95
N TRP A 30 -11.09 10.56 4.95
CA TRP A 30 -10.86 9.12 5.15
C TRP A 30 -9.50 8.76 5.75
N PHE A 31 -8.45 9.55 5.49
CA PHE A 31 -7.16 9.32 6.12
C PHE A 31 -7.18 9.53 7.64
N TYR A 32 -7.98 10.47 8.12
CA TYR A 32 -8.13 10.75 9.56
C TYR A 32 -9.03 9.74 10.29
N GLU A 33 -9.78 8.92 9.55
CA GLU A 33 -10.54 7.79 10.09
C GLU A 33 -9.67 6.54 10.31
N VAL A 34 -8.50 6.43 9.63
CA VAL A 34 -7.62 5.27 9.73
C VAL A 34 -6.78 5.35 11.01
N PRO A 35 -6.78 4.31 11.86
CA PRO A 35 -5.98 4.32 13.09
C PRO A 35 -4.48 4.26 12.81
N MET A 36 -3.71 4.91 13.68
CA MET A 36 -2.25 4.77 13.70
C MET A 36 -1.86 3.58 14.59
N LYS A 37 -1.55 2.44 13.98
CA LYS A 37 -1.25 1.18 14.69
C LYS A 37 0.24 0.97 14.96
N PHE A 38 1.13 1.52 14.11
CA PHE A 38 2.55 1.19 14.13
C PHE A 38 3.45 2.35 14.54
N CYS A 39 3.01 3.56 14.26
CA CYS A 39 3.77 4.77 14.53
C CYS A 39 2.83 5.96 14.70
N GLN A 40 2.95 6.67 15.82
CA GLN A 40 2.29 7.97 15.99
C GLN A 40 3.14 9.03 15.28
N MET A 41 2.63 9.63 14.23
CA MET A 41 3.34 10.60 13.40
C MET A 41 2.43 11.72 12.91
N GLU A 42 2.99 12.88 12.65
CA GLU A 42 2.30 13.89 11.87
C GLU A 42 2.18 13.44 10.41
N PHE A 43 1.05 13.72 9.78
CA PHE A 43 0.83 13.42 8.36
C PHE A 43 -0.07 14.45 7.69
N GLU A 44 0.04 14.54 6.38
CA GLU A 44 -0.74 15.43 5.55
C GLU A 44 -1.04 14.75 4.21
N PRO A 45 -2.29 14.32 3.97
CA PRO A 45 -2.73 13.88 2.66
C PRO A 45 -3.14 15.09 1.81
N ILE A 46 -2.62 15.18 0.58
CA ILE A 46 -2.93 16.23 -0.38
C ILE A 46 -3.56 15.61 -1.60
N VAL A 47 -4.72 16.09 -2.01
CA VAL A 47 -5.35 15.71 -3.27
C VAL A 47 -5.03 16.77 -4.33
N VAL A 48 -4.28 16.35 -5.33
CA VAL A 48 -3.87 17.18 -6.46
C VAL A 48 -4.84 16.98 -7.61
N VAL A 49 -5.47 18.04 -8.08
CA VAL A 49 -6.26 18.04 -9.33
C VAL A 49 -5.31 18.25 -10.50
N ASN A 50 -5.31 17.33 -11.46
CA ASN A 50 -4.43 17.36 -12.62
C ASN A 50 -5.12 17.99 -13.84
N GLU A 51 -5.51 19.24 -13.69
CA GLU A 51 -6.15 19.97 -14.79
C GLU A 51 -5.21 20.09 -16.01
N LYS A 52 -5.74 19.74 -17.21
CA LYS A 52 -5.02 19.82 -18.48
C LYS A 52 -3.62 19.19 -18.43
N HIS A 53 -3.42 18.16 -17.62
CA HIS A 53 -2.14 17.48 -17.45
C HIS A 53 -0.99 18.37 -16.92
N MET A 54 -1.32 19.47 -16.25
CA MET A 54 -0.31 20.43 -15.76
C MET A 54 0.43 19.93 -14.54
N ALA A 55 -0.27 19.29 -13.60
CA ALA A 55 0.36 18.77 -12.38
C ALA A 55 1.32 17.61 -12.70
N GLU A 56 0.90 16.67 -13.55
CA GLU A 56 1.73 15.51 -13.91
C GLU A 56 3.04 15.91 -14.59
N LYS A 57 3.03 16.93 -15.48
CA LYS A 57 4.23 17.44 -16.15
C LYS A 57 5.26 18.02 -15.18
N LYS A 58 4.80 18.53 -14.05
CA LYS A 58 5.65 19.07 -12.97
C LYS A 58 6.13 17.97 -12.04
N ILE A 59 5.24 17.07 -11.64
CA ILE A 59 5.53 15.98 -10.70
C ILE A 59 6.48 14.94 -11.33
N PHE A 60 6.29 14.61 -12.62
CA PHE A 60 7.05 13.61 -13.35
C PHE A 60 7.93 14.26 -14.43
N ARG A 61 9.14 14.70 -14.09
CA ARG A 61 10.10 15.28 -15.03
C ARG A 61 11.17 14.28 -15.46
N GLY A 62 11.73 14.49 -16.66
CA GLY A 62 12.91 13.78 -17.15
C GLY A 62 12.65 12.37 -17.64
N MET A 63 13.69 11.52 -17.61
CA MET A 63 13.65 10.15 -18.17
C MET A 63 12.61 9.27 -17.51
N VAL A 64 12.26 9.55 -16.28
CA VAL A 64 11.27 8.87 -15.47
C VAL A 64 9.86 9.02 -16.00
N SER A 65 9.52 10.19 -16.57
CA SER A 65 8.22 10.43 -17.18
C SER A 65 7.93 9.47 -18.34
N LYS A 66 8.97 8.91 -18.97
CA LYS A 66 8.83 7.99 -20.11
C LYS A 66 8.57 6.53 -19.70
N VAL A 67 8.97 6.13 -18.50
CA VAL A 67 8.96 4.72 -18.08
C VAL A 67 7.89 4.41 -17.02
N ALA A 68 7.58 5.34 -16.14
CA ALA A 68 6.67 5.15 -15.01
C ALA A 68 5.51 6.14 -14.95
N HIS A 69 5.24 6.81 -16.05
CA HIS A 69 4.18 7.80 -16.16
C HIS A 69 2.80 7.15 -16.04
N VAL A 70 1.99 7.68 -15.15
CA VAL A 70 0.58 7.34 -14.99
C VAL A 70 -0.20 8.65 -15.02
N GLY A 71 -0.75 8.99 -16.18
CA GLY A 71 -1.62 10.17 -16.35
C GLY A 71 -2.97 9.92 -15.69
N ALA A 72 -3.25 10.61 -14.59
CA ALA A 72 -4.49 10.49 -13.84
C ALA A 72 -5.14 11.87 -13.65
N PRO A 73 -6.47 11.95 -13.50
CA PRO A 73 -7.14 13.21 -13.20
C PRO A 73 -6.83 13.73 -11.80
N TYR A 74 -6.48 12.84 -10.87
CA TYR A 74 -6.11 13.19 -9.50
C TYR A 74 -4.90 12.40 -9.04
N TYR A 75 -4.10 13.02 -8.13
CA TYR A 75 -3.07 12.34 -7.37
C TYR A 75 -3.28 12.59 -5.89
N ILE A 76 -3.10 11.56 -5.09
CA ILE A 76 -2.96 11.68 -3.65
C ILE A 76 -1.47 11.70 -3.34
N ILE A 77 -0.98 12.76 -2.72
CA ILE A 77 0.35 12.84 -2.14
C ILE A 77 0.17 12.59 -0.65
N PHE A 78 0.87 11.62 -0.10
CA PHE A 78 0.90 11.39 1.33
C PHE A 78 2.24 11.84 1.91
N ARG A 79 2.17 12.88 2.73
CA ARG A 79 3.29 13.42 3.49
C ARG A 79 3.24 12.94 4.92
N CYS A 80 4.39 12.67 5.53
CA CYS A 80 4.46 12.29 6.92
C CYS A 80 5.82 12.60 7.56
N GLU A 81 5.80 12.66 8.89
CA GLU A 81 7.00 12.79 9.71
C GLU A 81 7.82 11.51 9.67
N LYS A 82 9.15 11.64 9.57
CA LYS A 82 10.10 10.51 9.63
C LYS A 82 10.29 10.06 11.07
N LYS A 83 9.73 8.91 11.38
CA LYS A 83 9.91 8.20 12.67
C LYS A 83 10.18 6.72 12.43
N LYS A 84 10.49 5.99 13.47
CA LYS A 84 10.58 4.53 13.38
C LYS A 84 9.23 3.97 12.89
N ASP A 85 9.27 3.05 11.94
CA ASP A 85 8.11 2.35 11.34
C ASP A 85 7.12 3.27 10.56
N TYR A 86 7.48 4.54 10.27
CA TYR A 86 6.62 5.49 9.55
C TYR A 86 6.20 5.01 8.15
N LEU A 87 7.10 4.28 7.45
CA LEU A 87 6.79 3.74 6.12
C LEU A 87 5.78 2.59 6.18
N ILE A 88 5.85 1.78 7.23
CA ILE A 88 4.85 0.72 7.47
C ILE A 88 3.50 1.36 7.77
N GLN A 89 3.47 2.38 8.63
CA GLN A 89 2.25 3.14 8.92
C GLN A 89 1.70 3.82 7.66
N THR A 90 2.56 4.40 6.82
CA THR A 90 2.17 4.98 5.52
C THR A 90 1.49 3.94 4.62
N GLY A 91 2.12 2.78 4.42
CA GLY A 91 1.56 1.71 3.61
C GLY A 91 0.19 1.25 4.10
N TYR A 92 0.06 1.09 5.42
CA TYR A 92 -1.19 0.69 6.06
C TYR A 92 -2.30 1.73 5.85
N MET A 93 -2.05 3.00 6.15
CA MET A 93 -3.05 4.06 6.03
C MET A 93 -3.49 4.27 4.57
N VAL A 94 -2.52 4.38 3.67
CA VAL A 94 -2.81 4.66 2.26
C VAL A 94 -3.55 3.49 1.61
N GLU A 95 -3.22 2.22 1.93
CA GLU A 95 -3.94 1.07 1.35
C GLU A 95 -5.39 0.97 1.86
N ARG A 96 -5.67 1.28 3.12
CA ARG A 96 -7.06 1.34 3.61
C ARG A 96 -7.88 2.36 2.83
N VAL A 97 -7.34 3.54 2.54
CA VAL A 97 -8.00 4.54 1.69
C VAL A 97 -8.11 4.07 0.23
N VAL A 98 -7.08 3.42 -0.32
CA VAL A 98 -7.10 2.83 -1.67
C VAL A 98 -8.18 1.76 -1.81
N LEU A 99 -8.37 0.91 -0.80
CA LEU A 99 -9.43 -0.11 -0.81
C LEU A 99 -10.82 0.52 -0.66
N LYS A 100 -10.97 1.54 0.18
CA LYS A 100 -12.22 2.31 0.31
C LYS A 100 -12.58 3.02 -1.00
N LEU A 101 -11.59 3.62 -1.68
CA LEU A 101 -11.75 4.17 -3.04
C LEU A 101 -12.17 3.10 -4.06
N THR A 102 -11.53 1.94 -4.04
CA THR A 102 -11.89 0.83 -4.94
C THR A 102 -13.30 0.33 -4.66
N ALA A 103 -13.68 0.20 -3.39
CA ALA A 103 -15.01 -0.21 -2.97
C ALA A 103 -16.10 0.76 -3.43
N SER A 104 -15.79 2.06 -3.51
CA SER A 104 -16.66 3.12 -4.01
C SER A 104 -16.63 3.30 -5.53
N GLY A 105 -15.88 2.47 -6.27
CA GLY A 105 -15.83 2.49 -7.75
C GLY A 105 -14.72 3.35 -8.35
N ALA A 106 -13.80 3.89 -7.55
CA ALA A 106 -12.65 4.63 -8.05
C ALA A 106 -11.50 3.71 -8.46
N ALA A 107 -10.84 4.08 -9.56
CA ALA A 107 -9.65 3.43 -10.06
C ALA A 107 -8.40 4.02 -9.41
N THR A 108 -7.46 3.17 -8.99
CA THR A 108 -6.25 3.58 -8.28
C THR A 108 -4.99 2.95 -8.85
N CYS A 109 -3.85 3.64 -8.71
CA CYS A 109 -2.54 3.08 -8.98
C CYS A 109 -1.49 3.67 -8.04
N TRP A 110 -0.81 2.81 -7.27
CA TRP A 110 0.35 3.19 -6.50
C TRP A 110 1.51 3.64 -7.40
N ILE A 111 2.15 4.75 -7.02
CA ILE A 111 3.31 5.31 -7.71
C ILE A 111 4.47 5.35 -6.72
N GLY A 112 5.25 4.27 -6.67
CA GLY A 112 6.27 4.03 -5.64
C GLY A 112 7.60 4.73 -5.87
N ALA A 113 7.81 5.31 -7.03
CA ALA A 113 9.13 5.85 -7.30
C ALA A 113 9.07 6.94 -8.35
N LEU A 114 9.98 7.91 -8.24
CA LEU A 114 10.33 8.77 -9.35
C LEU A 114 9.39 9.99 -9.53
N PHE A 115 8.96 10.57 -8.44
CA PHE A 115 8.40 11.92 -8.42
C PHE A 115 9.42 12.92 -7.82
N HIS A 116 9.33 14.16 -8.25
CA HIS A 116 10.24 15.20 -7.79
C HIS A 116 9.71 15.84 -6.51
N THR A 117 10.27 15.42 -5.37
CA THR A 117 9.90 15.91 -4.03
C THR A 117 9.97 17.42 -3.93
N ASN A 118 11.07 18.04 -4.37
CA ASN A 118 11.22 19.49 -4.32
C ASN A 118 10.14 20.25 -5.11
N THR A 119 9.78 19.74 -6.29
CA THR A 119 8.71 20.35 -7.08
C THR A 119 7.35 20.25 -6.41
N ILE A 120 7.10 19.14 -5.70
CA ILE A 120 5.87 18.97 -4.92
C ILE A 120 5.85 19.97 -3.75
N ASP A 121 6.99 20.17 -3.06
CA ASP A 121 7.11 21.11 -1.95
C ASP A 121 6.97 22.56 -2.40
N GLU A 122 7.44 22.90 -3.60
CA GLU A 122 7.22 24.21 -4.24
C GLU A 122 5.74 24.45 -4.64
N MET A 123 5.05 23.40 -5.10
CA MET A 123 3.64 23.50 -5.53
C MET A 123 2.66 23.53 -4.36
N TYR A 124 2.99 22.82 -3.30
CA TYR A 124 2.16 22.62 -2.11
C TYR A 124 3.03 22.87 -0.88
N GLU A 125 3.05 24.08 -0.42
CA GLU A 125 3.90 24.55 0.69
C GLU A 125 4.06 23.51 1.81
N ASN A 126 5.32 23.13 2.10
CA ASN A 126 5.66 22.12 3.10
C ASN A 126 6.26 22.77 4.35
N GLN A 127 5.45 23.55 5.08
CA GLN A 127 5.88 24.30 6.28
C GLN A 127 6.39 23.40 7.40
N ARG A 128 5.87 22.16 7.48
CA ARG A 128 6.24 21.18 8.52
C ARG A 128 7.41 20.29 8.14
N HIS A 129 8.00 20.49 6.95
CA HIS A 129 9.10 19.69 6.43
C HIS A 129 8.82 18.16 6.43
N LEU A 130 7.58 17.78 6.19
CA LEU A 130 7.17 16.38 6.09
C LEU A 130 7.75 15.75 4.82
N GLU A 131 8.08 14.45 4.88
CA GLU A 131 8.51 13.71 3.71
C GLU A 131 7.33 13.38 2.79
N ASN A 132 7.46 13.66 1.49
CA ASN A 132 6.56 13.13 0.48
C ASN A 132 6.82 11.61 0.32
N ALA A 133 6.15 10.79 1.13
CA ALA A 133 6.47 9.37 1.25
C ALA A 133 6.01 8.55 0.04
N ILE A 134 4.81 8.85 -0.51
CA ILE A 134 4.20 8.07 -1.59
C ILE A 134 3.17 8.88 -2.38
N LEU A 135 2.95 8.47 -3.64
CA LEU A 135 1.87 8.96 -4.49
C LEU A 135 0.91 7.84 -4.87
N VAL A 136 -0.38 8.18 -5.00
CA VAL A 136 -1.40 7.32 -5.61
C VAL A 136 -2.12 8.10 -6.71
N ALA A 137 -2.15 7.56 -7.92
CA ALA A 137 -3.00 8.06 -9.00
C ALA A 137 -4.44 7.59 -8.79
N VAL A 138 -5.40 8.48 -8.98
CA VAL A 138 -6.82 8.22 -8.71
C VAL A 138 -7.69 8.83 -9.80
N GLY A 139 -8.80 8.17 -10.14
CA GLY A 139 -9.81 8.66 -11.08
C GLY A 139 -10.93 7.66 -11.31
N LYS A 140 -11.86 7.99 -12.19
CA LYS A 140 -12.84 7.00 -12.67
C LYS A 140 -12.18 6.05 -13.66
N PRO A 141 -12.52 4.74 -13.65
CA PRO A 141 -12.05 3.81 -14.68
C PRO A 141 -12.67 4.17 -16.04
N LEU A 142 -12.01 3.80 -17.17
CA LEU A 142 -12.55 3.98 -18.51
C LEU A 142 -13.89 3.26 -18.72
N SER A 143 -14.10 2.17 -18.02
CA SER A 143 -15.37 1.47 -17.95
C SER A 143 -15.47 0.73 -16.61
N PRO A 144 -16.69 0.44 -16.10
CA PRO A 144 -16.87 -0.34 -14.87
C PRO A 144 -16.18 -1.70 -14.91
N LEU A 145 -16.15 -2.37 -16.07
CA LEU A 145 -15.47 -3.65 -16.25
C LEU A 145 -13.94 -3.53 -16.15
N ALA A 146 -13.37 -2.36 -16.45
CA ALA A 146 -11.93 -2.12 -16.36
C ALA A 146 -11.44 -1.99 -14.92
N LEU A 147 -12.33 -1.74 -13.95
CA LEU A 147 -11.98 -1.51 -12.54
C LEU A 147 -11.41 -2.76 -11.87
N PHE A 148 -11.89 -3.94 -12.23
CA PHE A 148 -11.61 -5.16 -11.49
C PHE A 148 -10.70 -6.13 -12.25
N ARG A 149 -10.06 -7.04 -11.50
CA ARG A 149 -9.37 -8.20 -12.06
C ARG A 149 -10.41 -9.18 -12.63
N ASN A 150 -10.07 -9.84 -13.71
CA ASN A 150 -10.79 -11.04 -14.12
C ASN A 150 -10.42 -12.17 -13.17
N ASP A 151 -11.40 -12.95 -12.71
CA ASP A 151 -11.24 -14.00 -11.69
C ASP A 151 -10.12 -15.00 -12.04
N ASN A 152 -9.94 -15.33 -13.32
CA ASN A 152 -8.88 -16.22 -13.79
C ASN A 152 -7.45 -15.64 -13.69
N ARG A 153 -7.28 -14.37 -13.32
CA ARG A 153 -5.99 -13.70 -13.18
C ARG A 153 -5.59 -13.38 -11.74
N ILE A 154 -6.42 -13.68 -10.75
CA ILE A 154 -6.14 -13.39 -9.34
C ILE A 154 -4.81 -14.04 -8.92
N ASN A 155 -4.54 -15.26 -9.37
CA ASN A 155 -3.34 -16.01 -9.05
C ASN A 155 -2.14 -15.73 -9.98
N ALA A 156 -2.37 -15.06 -11.13
CA ALA A 156 -1.30 -14.76 -12.05
C ALA A 156 -0.33 -13.75 -11.43
N LYS A 157 0.92 -14.10 -11.30
CA LYS A 157 2.01 -13.28 -10.75
C LYS A 157 1.95 -13.03 -9.23
N ARG A 158 1.23 -13.85 -8.46
CA ARG A 158 1.34 -13.86 -7.01
C ARG A 158 2.08 -15.12 -6.58
N LYS A 159 2.92 -14.98 -5.54
CA LYS A 159 3.56 -16.11 -4.89
C LYS A 159 2.52 -17.07 -4.33
N ILE A 160 2.81 -18.34 -4.32
CA ILE A 160 1.97 -19.34 -3.64
C ILE A 160 2.10 -19.18 -2.12
N PRO A 161 1.12 -19.65 -1.33
CA PRO A 161 1.16 -19.53 0.13
C PRO A 161 2.46 -20.02 0.75
N GLU A 162 3.00 -21.12 0.27
CA GLU A 162 4.23 -21.78 0.76
C GLU A 162 5.50 -20.95 0.53
N GLU A 163 5.48 -20.04 -0.45
CA GLU A 163 6.59 -19.10 -0.70
C GLU A 163 6.57 -17.89 0.25
N ILE A 164 5.43 -17.57 0.83
CA ILE A 164 5.25 -16.39 1.70
C ILE A 164 5.05 -16.76 3.17
N CYS A 165 4.47 -17.94 3.48
CA CYS A 165 4.42 -18.51 4.82
C CYS A 165 5.31 -19.75 4.86
N LEU A 166 6.43 -19.66 5.58
CA LEU A 166 7.51 -20.66 5.56
C LEU A 166 7.33 -21.74 6.63
N THR A 167 6.19 -21.76 7.29
CA THR A 167 5.78 -22.75 8.29
C THR A 167 4.33 -23.19 8.02
N PRO A 168 3.85 -24.30 8.58
CA PRO A 168 2.44 -24.69 8.44
C PRO A 168 1.49 -23.57 8.85
N VAL A 169 0.49 -23.29 8.03
CA VAL A 169 -0.47 -22.19 8.24
C VAL A 169 -1.60 -22.69 9.14
N PRO A 170 -1.84 -22.10 10.33
CA PRO A 170 -2.99 -22.46 11.16
C PRO A 170 -4.30 -21.97 10.50
N ASP A 171 -5.38 -22.69 10.72
CA ASP A 171 -6.68 -22.43 10.06
C ASP A 171 -7.17 -20.99 10.23
N TRP A 172 -6.98 -20.41 11.42
CA TRP A 172 -7.39 -19.04 11.69
C TRP A 172 -6.65 -17.99 10.84
N PHE A 173 -5.41 -18.29 10.42
CA PHE A 173 -4.59 -17.37 9.63
C PHE A 173 -4.79 -17.54 8.11
N GLN A 174 -5.40 -18.63 7.65
CA GLN A 174 -5.57 -18.89 6.21
C GLN A 174 -6.27 -17.77 5.45
N PRO A 175 -7.44 -17.23 5.88
CA PRO A 175 -8.08 -16.12 5.18
C PRO A 175 -7.25 -14.83 5.22
N LEU A 176 -6.48 -14.60 6.27
CA LEU A 176 -5.61 -13.45 6.44
C LEU A 176 -4.36 -13.54 5.52
N LEU A 177 -3.80 -14.74 5.41
CA LEU A 177 -2.68 -15.02 4.51
C LEU A 177 -3.07 -14.81 3.06
N GLU A 178 -4.27 -15.28 2.66
CA GLU A 178 -4.75 -15.09 1.30
C GLU A 178 -4.98 -13.61 0.97
N ALA A 179 -5.51 -12.83 1.90
CA ALA A 179 -5.65 -11.39 1.76
C ALA A 179 -4.27 -10.70 1.59
N ALA A 180 -3.28 -11.05 2.42
CA ALA A 180 -1.93 -10.53 2.30
C ALA A 180 -1.26 -10.94 0.97
N ARG A 181 -1.49 -12.17 0.51
CA ARG A 181 -0.92 -12.72 -0.73
C ARG A 181 -1.29 -11.90 -1.97
N VAL A 182 -2.52 -11.38 -2.03
CA VAL A 182 -2.98 -10.58 -3.17
C VAL A 182 -2.66 -9.10 -3.06
N ALA A 183 -2.07 -8.65 -1.96
CA ALA A 183 -1.67 -7.26 -1.74
C ALA A 183 -0.76 -6.74 -2.86
N PRO A 184 -0.89 -5.46 -3.27
CA PRO A 184 0.05 -4.89 -4.22
C PRO A 184 1.41 -4.65 -3.58
N SER A 185 2.46 -4.69 -4.40
CA SER A 185 3.80 -4.32 -3.98
C SER A 185 4.60 -3.70 -5.11
N SER A 186 5.60 -2.93 -4.76
CA SER A 186 6.53 -2.33 -5.70
C SER A 186 7.20 -3.39 -6.56
N MET A 187 7.14 -3.24 -7.88
CA MET A 187 7.65 -4.22 -8.86
C MET A 187 7.13 -5.65 -8.63
N ASN A 188 5.99 -5.79 -7.96
CA ASN A 188 5.44 -7.10 -7.54
C ASN A 188 6.41 -7.95 -6.72
N SER A 189 7.24 -7.32 -5.89
CA SER A 189 8.29 -7.95 -5.09
C SER A 189 7.76 -8.90 -4.02
N GLN A 190 6.56 -8.61 -3.48
CA GLN A 190 5.91 -9.39 -2.42
C GLN A 190 6.91 -9.72 -1.31
N PRO A 191 7.42 -8.69 -0.59
CA PRO A 191 8.57 -8.83 0.28
C PRO A 191 8.26 -9.46 1.64
N TRP A 192 6.99 -9.61 1.99
CA TRP A 192 6.54 -10.18 3.25
C TRP A 192 6.82 -11.67 3.34
N ARG A 193 7.20 -12.11 4.53
CA ARG A 193 7.34 -13.52 4.90
C ARG A 193 6.69 -13.72 6.25
N PHE A 194 5.99 -14.83 6.38
CA PHE A 194 5.26 -15.20 7.59
C PHE A 194 5.85 -16.48 8.18
N PHE A 195 6.00 -16.49 9.49
CA PHE A 195 6.39 -17.66 10.25
C PHE A 195 5.30 -17.90 11.31
N ALA A 196 4.39 -18.80 10.98
CA ALA A 196 3.23 -19.07 11.79
C ALA A 196 3.56 -20.09 12.89
N GLY A 197 3.12 -19.80 14.11
CA GLY A 197 2.95 -20.72 15.21
C GLY A 197 1.47 -21.01 15.42
N ARG A 198 1.13 -21.66 16.55
CA ARG A 198 -0.25 -22.04 16.85
C ARG A 198 -1.19 -20.83 16.96
N ASP A 199 -0.82 -19.85 17.76
CA ASP A 199 -1.67 -18.71 18.13
C ASP A 199 -1.03 -17.35 17.74
N SER A 200 0.07 -17.38 17.00
CA SER A 200 0.76 -16.16 16.54
C SER A 200 1.49 -16.38 15.23
N VAL A 201 1.68 -15.30 14.50
CA VAL A 201 2.42 -15.27 13.22
C VAL A 201 3.42 -14.13 13.25
N ASP A 202 4.68 -14.47 13.10
CA ASP A 202 5.75 -13.47 12.98
C ASP A 202 5.86 -13.00 11.53
N VAL A 203 5.90 -11.69 11.34
CA VAL A 203 6.01 -11.02 10.06
C VAL A 203 7.44 -10.54 9.87
N TYR A 204 8.04 -10.94 8.77
CA TYR A 204 9.38 -10.54 8.36
C TYR A 204 9.37 -9.87 7.00
N LEU A 205 10.27 -8.94 6.83
CA LEU A 205 10.64 -8.34 5.56
C LEU A 205 11.82 -9.12 4.97
N ARG A 206 11.66 -9.70 3.78
CA ARG A 206 12.78 -10.26 3.03
C ARG A 206 13.71 -9.15 2.59
N GLU A 207 14.98 -9.27 2.90
CA GLU A 207 15.98 -8.26 2.58
C GLU A 207 16.23 -8.15 1.07
N GLU A 208 16.38 -6.91 0.63
CA GLU A 208 16.68 -6.61 -0.77
C GLU A 208 18.19 -6.64 -0.98
N THR A 209 18.63 -7.48 -1.88
CA THR A 209 20.07 -7.72 -2.17
C THR A 209 20.56 -7.10 -3.47
N ARG A 210 19.67 -6.53 -4.29
CA ARG A 210 20.04 -5.91 -5.57
C ARG A 210 20.84 -4.62 -5.37
N PRO A 211 22.07 -4.51 -5.91
CA PRO A 211 22.98 -3.39 -5.60
C PRO A 211 22.47 -2.03 -6.05
N ILE A 212 21.93 -1.93 -7.27
CA ILE A 212 21.63 -0.66 -7.94
C ILE A 212 20.31 -0.04 -7.48
N LEU A 213 19.32 -0.87 -7.16
CA LEU A 213 17.97 -0.44 -6.75
C LEU A 213 17.72 -0.61 -5.24
N GLY A 214 18.69 -1.17 -4.51
CA GLY A 214 18.52 -1.69 -3.16
C GLY A 214 17.98 -0.67 -2.16
N ALA A 215 18.57 0.52 -2.06
CA ALA A 215 18.14 1.52 -1.08
C ALA A 215 16.69 1.97 -1.31
N LYS A 216 16.31 2.20 -2.58
CA LYS A 216 14.96 2.63 -2.94
C LYS A 216 13.93 1.53 -2.75
N LEU A 217 14.28 0.30 -3.11
CA LEU A 217 13.42 -0.86 -2.90
C LEU A 217 13.27 -1.18 -1.41
N LYS A 218 14.31 -1.02 -0.59
CA LYS A 218 14.22 -1.15 0.87
C LYS A 218 13.17 -0.19 1.46
N HIS A 219 13.16 1.05 0.99
CA HIS A 219 12.16 2.04 1.39
C HIS A 219 10.75 1.60 0.99
N LEU A 220 10.55 1.24 -0.29
CA LEU A 220 9.25 0.83 -0.80
C LEU A 220 8.77 -0.50 -0.21
N ASN A 221 9.67 -1.45 0.05
CA ASN A 221 9.33 -2.72 0.66
C ASN A 221 8.77 -2.57 2.10
N GLN A 222 9.14 -1.51 2.83
CA GLN A 222 8.52 -1.21 4.13
C GLN A 222 7.07 -0.71 3.95
N ILE A 223 6.82 0.12 2.92
CA ILE A 223 5.44 0.51 2.54
C ILE A 223 4.65 -0.73 2.13
N ASP A 224 5.25 -1.62 1.33
CA ASP A 224 4.61 -2.88 0.89
C ASP A 224 4.22 -3.78 2.08
N ILE A 225 5.03 -3.82 3.15
CA ILE A 225 4.65 -4.50 4.40
C ILE A 225 3.40 -3.86 5.01
N GLY A 226 3.36 -2.53 5.10
CA GLY A 226 2.18 -1.81 5.61
C GLY A 226 0.91 -2.12 4.81
N ILE A 227 1.03 -2.20 3.48
CA ILE A 227 -0.05 -2.61 2.59
C ILE A 227 -0.55 -4.03 2.93
N ALA A 228 0.37 -5.00 3.08
CA ALA A 228 0.00 -6.37 3.44
C ALA A 228 -0.67 -6.45 4.83
N LEU A 229 -0.20 -5.66 5.80
CA LEU A 229 -0.81 -5.58 7.14
C LEU A 229 -2.21 -4.95 7.11
N ALA A 230 -2.47 -3.97 6.23
CA ALA A 230 -3.82 -3.43 6.02
C ALA A 230 -4.78 -4.51 5.49
N HIS A 231 -4.32 -5.33 4.54
CA HIS A 231 -5.10 -6.45 4.03
C HIS A 231 -5.41 -7.50 5.12
N ILE A 232 -4.41 -7.84 5.96
CA ILE A 232 -4.59 -8.76 7.09
C ILE A 232 -5.62 -8.23 8.08
N ASP A 233 -5.53 -6.96 8.43
CA ASP A 233 -6.41 -6.32 9.40
C ASP A 233 -7.87 -6.28 8.91
N ILE A 234 -8.09 -5.85 7.67
CA ILE A 234 -9.42 -5.86 7.04
C ILE A 234 -9.97 -7.29 6.93
N ALA A 235 -9.12 -8.26 6.60
CA ALA A 235 -9.55 -9.66 6.53
C ALA A 235 -9.89 -10.22 7.92
N ALA A 236 -9.17 -9.84 8.96
CA ALA A 236 -9.48 -10.22 10.34
C ALA A 236 -10.83 -9.64 10.79
N GLU A 237 -11.06 -8.34 10.54
CA GLU A 237 -12.35 -7.69 10.80
C GLU A 237 -13.50 -8.41 10.09
N ALA A 238 -13.35 -8.68 8.79
CA ALA A 238 -14.39 -9.31 7.96
C ALA A 238 -14.69 -10.78 8.33
N ASN A 239 -13.70 -11.50 8.86
CA ASN A 239 -13.86 -12.90 9.29
C ASN A 239 -14.10 -13.05 10.81
N HIS A 240 -14.32 -11.95 11.54
CA HIS A 240 -14.52 -11.94 12.99
C HIS A 240 -13.38 -12.62 13.77
N ILE A 241 -12.14 -12.46 13.28
CA ILE A 241 -10.94 -12.97 13.93
C ILE A 241 -10.30 -11.83 14.72
N SER A 242 -10.31 -11.94 16.04
CA SER A 242 -9.65 -10.95 16.90
C SER A 242 -8.14 -11.15 16.84
N ILE A 243 -7.42 -10.09 16.46
CA ILE A 243 -5.96 -10.09 16.38
C ILE A 243 -5.37 -8.86 17.04
N GLU A 244 -4.18 -9.02 17.61
CA GLU A 244 -3.33 -7.95 18.10
C GLU A 244 -2.01 -7.94 17.31
N MET A 245 -1.54 -6.74 16.91
CA MET A 245 -0.26 -6.55 16.25
C MET A 245 0.73 -5.91 17.22
N LEU A 246 1.77 -6.66 17.59
CA LEU A 246 2.73 -6.26 18.62
C LEU A 246 4.19 -6.51 18.22
N LYS A 247 5.12 -5.89 18.93
CA LYS A 247 6.56 -6.13 18.78
C LYS A 247 7.04 -7.08 19.87
N LYS A 248 7.79 -8.12 19.52
CA LYS A 248 8.56 -8.94 20.48
C LYS A 248 9.85 -8.21 20.84
N GLU A 249 10.29 -8.36 22.09
CA GLU A 249 11.59 -7.86 22.52
C GLU A 249 12.73 -8.67 21.88
N GLU A 250 12.60 -9.99 21.86
CA GLU A 250 13.58 -10.92 21.31
C GLU A 250 12.97 -11.78 20.19
N PRO A 251 12.83 -11.25 18.97
CA PRO A 251 12.35 -12.04 17.86
C PRO A 251 13.43 -13.01 17.35
N ALA A 252 13.03 -14.14 16.78
CA ALA A 252 13.96 -15.06 16.15
C ALA A 252 14.76 -14.37 15.03
N GLN A 253 16.07 -14.63 14.98
CA GLN A 253 16.95 -14.13 13.93
C GLN A 253 16.87 -15.07 12.72
N ILE A 254 16.45 -14.57 11.58
CA ILE A 254 16.31 -15.34 10.34
C ILE A 254 17.19 -14.70 9.26
N LEU A 255 18.13 -15.48 8.75
CA LEU A 255 19.07 -15.00 7.75
C LEU A 255 18.36 -14.43 6.52
N GLY A 256 18.74 -13.22 6.09
CA GLY A 256 18.17 -12.54 4.93
C GLY A 256 16.76 -11.97 5.17
N HIS A 257 16.34 -11.88 6.43
CA HIS A 257 15.02 -11.36 6.81
C HIS A 257 15.14 -10.42 8.01
N SER A 258 14.40 -9.33 7.98
CA SER A 258 14.28 -8.39 9.08
C SER A 258 12.92 -8.54 9.76
N TYR A 259 12.90 -8.81 11.07
CA TYR A 259 11.66 -8.90 11.85
C TYR A 259 10.90 -7.58 11.82
N ILE A 260 9.61 -7.64 11.60
CA ILE A 260 8.72 -6.48 11.59
C ILE A 260 7.84 -6.47 12.84
N MET A 261 7.02 -7.49 13.02
CA MET A 261 6.09 -7.61 14.17
C MET A 261 5.53 -9.02 14.29
N THR A 262 4.72 -9.21 15.31
CA THR A 262 3.95 -10.43 15.53
C THR A 262 2.46 -10.11 15.49
N ILE A 263 1.71 -10.91 14.77
CA ILE A 263 0.24 -10.95 14.78
C ILE A 263 -0.16 -12.06 15.73
N LYS A 264 -0.83 -11.72 16.81
CA LYS A 264 -1.30 -12.67 17.82
C LYS A 264 -2.81 -12.78 17.75
N ARG A 265 -3.33 -13.99 17.77
CA ARG A 265 -4.76 -14.24 17.93
C ARG A 265 -5.14 -13.97 19.38
N SER A 266 -6.19 -13.16 19.58
CA SER A 266 -6.76 -12.86 20.91
C SER A 266 -7.86 -13.83 21.26
#